data_64b946ca1c71ee95c74a594f59c36fc0
#
_entry.id   64b946ca1c71ee95c74a594f59c36fc0
#
_cell.length_a   1.000
_cell.length_b   1.000
_cell.length_c   1.000
_cell.angle_alpha   90.00
_cell.angle_beta   90.00
_cell.angle_gamma   90.00
#
_symmetry.space_group_name_H-M   'P 1'
#
loop_
_entity.id
_entity.type
_entity.pdbx_description
1 polymer ?
#
loop_
_entity_poly.entity_id
_entity_poly.type
_entity_poly.pdbx_seq_one_letter_code
_entity_poly.pdbx_strand_id
1 'polypeptide(L)'
;MVEKPSTHPGDAEFSGPMISIRDLRVSYDGGREILHGITFDVRRGETMVILGGSGSGKSTLLRTLVGLQEPSSGEVWIRGKNFAAISNEERDEIRTRLGMSFQGGALFGSMTVGENVALPLLEHTKLEPSTVEIMVRLKLDQVGLSGFEDFLPSQLSGGMKKRAAVARALAMDPEILFFDEPSAGLDPIIAAGIDQLILELKKAFHMTIIVVTHELASAYLIADRMVLINKGDLIAMGTVQEMQSSKHPKVRQFLDRVPEPAVAQELDYLQMLTEPSSKRGEGGQGKSR
;
A
#
# COMPACT_ATOMS: atom_id res chain seq x y z
N MET A 1 2.68 -2.66 36.39
CA MET A 1 1.90 -1.55 35.75
C MET A 1 2.84 -0.94 34.72
N VAL A 2 2.62 -1.22 33.45
CA VAL A 2 3.40 -0.60 32.36
C VAL A 2 2.72 0.73 32.08
N GLU A 3 3.45 1.83 32.31
CA GLU A 3 2.99 3.18 31.98
C GLU A 3 2.61 3.25 30.48
N LYS A 4 1.43 3.81 30.20
CA LYS A 4 1.03 4.14 28.82
C LYS A 4 2.09 5.06 28.21
N PRO A 5 2.52 4.82 26.96
CA PRO A 5 3.43 5.73 26.27
C PRO A 5 2.82 7.13 26.21
N SER A 6 3.65 8.14 26.41
CA SER A 6 3.31 9.55 26.47
C SER A 6 2.49 9.97 25.24
N THR A 7 1.25 10.37 25.49
CA THR A 7 0.44 11.10 24.51
C THR A 7 1.10 12.45 24.24
N HIS A 8 1.27 12.80 22.95
CA HIS A 8 1.74 14.14 22.57
C HIS A 8 0.81 15.21 23.20
N PRO A 9 1.37 16.33 23.72
CA PRO A 9 0.56 17.40 24.28
C PRO A 9 -0.31 18.02 23.16
N GLY A 10 -1.60 17.70 23.17
CA GLY A 10 -2.58 18.14 22.17
C GLY A 10 -3.56 17.04 21.74
N ASP A 11 -3.30 15.81 22.07
CA ASP A 11 -4.19 14.68 21.80
C ASP A 11 -5.34 14.61 22.82
N ALA A 12 -6.30 15.54 22.73
CA ALA A 12 -7.67 15.20 23.13
C ALA A 12 -8.03 13.94 22.33
N GLU A 13 -8.45 12.87 23.03
CA GLU A 13 -8.72 11.56 22.41
C GLU A 13 -9.62 11.72 21.20
N PHE A 14 -9.00 11.78 20.00
CA PHE A 14 -9.75 11.74 18.76
C PHE A 14 -10.39 10.35 18.64
N SER A 15 -11.69 10.27 18.81
CA SER A 15 -12.46 9.02 18.82
C SER A 15 -12.97 8.61 17.43
N GLY A 16 -12.72 9.42 16.41
CA GLY A 16 -13.15 9.16 15.03
C GLY A 16 -12.25 8.19 14.27
N PRO A 17 -12.59 7.89 13.01
CA PRO A 17 -11.74 7.12 12.12
C PRO A 17 -10.43 7.86 11.84
N MET A 18 -9.31 7.12 11.76
CA MET A 18 -7.99 7.71 11.49
C MET A 18 -7.91 8.33 10.10
N ILE A 19 -8.57 7.70 9.12
CA ILE A 19 -8.73 8.22 7.77
C ILE A 19 -10.20 8.11 7.39
N SER A 20 -10.76 9.17 6.82
CA SER A 20 -12.08 9.16 6.17
C SER A 20 -11.96 9.68 4.76
N ILE A 21 -12.48 8.94 3.82
CA ILE A 21 -12.49 9.26 2.40
C ILE A 21 -13.94 9.46 1.98
N ARG A 22 -14.25 10.58 1.31
CA ARG A 22 -15.62 10.93 0.91
C ARG A 22 -15.64 11.35 -0.55
N ASP A 23 -16.34 10.58 -1.38
CA ASP A 23 -16.55 10.80 -2.84
C ASP A 23 -15.25 11.19 -3.57
N LEU A 24 -14.14 10.52 -3.23
CA LEU A 24 -12.81 10.86 -3.72
C LEU A 24 -12.69 10.54 -5.21
N ARG A 25 -12.41 11.57 -6.00
CA ARG A 25 -12.16 11.48 -7.44
C ARG A 25 -10.77 11.99 -7.76
N VAL A 26 -10.08 11.30 -8.62
CA VAL A 26 -8.73 11.68 -9.08
C VAL A 26 -8.64 11.51 -10.57
N SER A 27 -8.18 12.57 -11.24
CA SER A 27 -7.90 12.58 -12.68
C SER A 27 -6.44 13.01 -12.90
N TYR A 28 -5.80 12.46 -13.92
CA TYR A 28 -4.50 12.95 -14.39
C TYR A 28 -4.67 13.93 -15.55
N ASP A 29 -3.61 14.65 -15.89
CA ASP A 29 -3.55 15.55 -17.03
C ASP A 29 -4.07 14.85 -18.30
N GLY A 30 -5.03 15.50 -18.99
CA GLY A 30 -5.74 14.90 -20.11
C GLY A 30 -7.16 14.41 -19.80
N GLY A 31 -7.65 14.59 -18.55
CA GLY A 31 -9.06 14.38 -18.20
C GLY A 31 -9.44 12.92 -17.95
N ARG A 32 -8.51 11.98 -17.95
CA ARG A 32 -8.81 10.58 -17.60
C ARG A 32 -8.99 10.45 -16.08
N GLU A 33 -10.21 10.20 -15.66
CA GLU A 33 -10.54 9.87 -14.27
C GLU A 33 -10.02 8.47 -13.93
N ILE A 34 -9.33 8.35 -12.79
CA ILE A 34 -8.72 7.12 -12.29
C ILE A 34 -9.47 6.58 -11.08
N LEU A 35 -10.01 7.46 -10.22
CA LEU A 35 -10.84 7.10 -9.09
C LEU A 35 -12.19 7.77 -9.22
N HIS A 36 -13.28 7.00 -9.05
CA HIS A 36 -14.63 7.37 -9.41
C HIS A 36 -15.55 7.51 -8.17
N GLY A 37 -15.16 8.34 -7.18
CA GLY A 37 -15.98 8.59 -6.01
C GLY A 37 -15.80 7.55 -4.89
N ILE A 38 -14.56 7.24 -4.56
CA ILE A 38 -14.20 6.30 -3.50
C ILE A 38 -14.64 6.85 -2.14
N THR A 39 -15.35 6.04 -1.36
CA THR A 39 -15.82 6.40 -0.02
C THR A 39 -15.64 5.23 0.95
N PHE A 40 -14.82 5.40 1.99
CA PHE A 40 -14.68 4.47 3.13
C PHE A 40 -13.93 5.11 4.29
N ASP A 41 -13.95 4.42 5.44
CA ASP A 41 -13.24 4.82 6.66
C ASP A 41 -12.21 3.77 7.06
N VAL A 42 -11.06 4.24 7.57
CA VAL A 42 -10.05 3.42 8.24
C VAL A 42 -10.09 3.71 9.74
N ARG A 43 -10.29 2.68 10.56
CA ARG A 43 -10.39 2.80 12.01
C ARG A 43 -8.99 2.91 12.64
N ARG A 44 -8.93 3.45 13.86
CA ARG A 44 -7.69 3.46 14.65
C ARG A 44 -7.24 2.04 14.95
N GLY A 45 -5.95 1.75 14.73
CA GLY A 45 -5.32 0.48 15.06
C GLY A 45 -5.73 -0.70 14.16
N GLU A 46 -6.49 -0.45 13.06
CA GLU A 46 -6.77 -1.52 12.09
C GLU A 46 -5.72 -1.60 10.98
N THR A 47 -5.56 -2.79 10.45
CA THR A 47 -4.89 -3.01 9.17
C THR A 47 -5.95 -3.07 8.07
N MET A 48 -6.01 -2.03 7.24
CA MET A 48 -6.83 -1.97 6.05
C MET A 48 -6.02 -2.40 4.83
N VAL A 49 -6.45 -3.43 4.13
CA VAL A 49 -5.80 -3.88 2.90
C VAL A 49 -6.61 -3.45 1.68
N ILE A 50 -5.99 -2.74 0.77
CA ILE A 50 -6.57 -2.28 -0.50
C ILE A 50 -6.14 -3.23 -1.60
N LEU A 51 -7.09 -4.01 -2.11
CA LEU A 51 -6.90 -5.01 -3.16
C LEU A 51 -7.35 -4.48 -4.52
N GLY A 52 -6.81 -5.07 -5.57
CA GLY A 52 -7.25 -4.82 -6.95
C GLY A 52 -6.20 -5.23 -7.97
N GLY A 53 -6.62 -5.38 -9.21
CA GLY A 53 -5.72 -5.68 -10.33
C GLY A 53 -4.73 -4.55 -10.67
N SER A 54 -3.79 -4.81 -11.57
CA SER A 54 -2.91 -3.77 -12.11
C SER A 54 -3.74 -2.67 -12.78
N GLY A 55 -3.37 -1.40 -12.55
CA GLY A 55 -4.09 -0.26 -13.12
C GLY A 55 -5.47 0.02 -12.50
N SER A 56 -5.87 -0.63 -11.41
CA SER A 56 -7.18 -0.40 -10.77
C SER A 56 -7.28 0.93 -10.00
N GLY A 57 -6.19 1.67 -9.80
CA GLY A 57 -6.17 2.95 -9.09
C GLY A 57 -5.59 2.89 -7.65
N LYS A 58 -5.14 1.72 -7.16
CA LYS A 58 -4.62 1.54 -5.80
C LYS A 58 -3.47 2.49 -5.42
N SER A 59 -2.43 2.57 -6.24
CA SER A 59 -1.28 3.44 -5.97
C SER A 59 -1.66 4.93 -6.12
N THR A 60 -2.63 5.26 -6.98
CA THR A 60 -3.20 6.61 -7.06
C THR A 60 -3.92 6.96 -5.77
N LEU A 61 -4.79 6.07 -5.26
CA LEU A 61 -5.45 6.24 -3.98
C LEU A 61 -4.42 6.43 -2.85
N LEU A 62 -3.42 5.55 -2.77
CA LEU A 62 -2.38 5.62 -1.74
C LEU A 62 -1.63 6.96 -1.77
N ARG A 63 -1.21 7.42 -2.97
CA ARG A 63 -0.54 8.72 -3.14
C ARG A 63 -1.43 9.89 -2.73
N THR A 64 -2.72 9.80 -2.97
CA THR A 64 -3.68 10.83 -2.56
C THR A 64 -3.83 10.86 -1.04
N LEU A 65 -3.87 9.69 -0.37
CA LEU A 65 -3.98 9.59 1.09
C LEU A 65 -2.76 10.17 1.81
N VAL A 66 -1.55 10.04 1.24
CA VAL A 66 -0.33 10.63 1.82
C VAL A 66 -0.05 12.06 1.34
N GLY A 67 -0.95 12.63 0.50
CA GLY A 67 -0.84 13.99 0.00
C GLY A 67 0.23 14.21 -1.06
N LEU A 68 0.62 13.15 -1.80
CA LEU A 68 1.51 13.23 -2.97
C LEU A 68 0.75 13.48 -4.27
N GLN A 69 -0.57 13.30 -4.27
CA GLN A 69 -1.48 13.55 -5.37
C GLN A 69 -2.68 14.31 -4.85
N GLU A 70 -3.01 15.44 -5.47
CA GLU A 70 -4.23 16.17 -5.13
C GLU A 70 -5.46 15.51 -5.78
N PRO A 71 -6.60 15.42 -5.06
CA PRO A 71 -7.84 14.95 -5.64
C PRO A 71 -8.42 15.99 -6.61
N SER A 72 -9.13 15.53 -7.65
CA SER A 72 -9.90 16.40 -8.55
C SER A 72 -11.19 16.89 -7.86
N SER A 73 -11.77 16.06 -6.98
CA SER A 73 -12.89 16.40 -6.09
C SER A 73 -13.01 15.37 -4.97
N GLY A 74 -13.92 15.63 -4.01
CA GLY A 74 -14.07 14.81 -2.82
C GLY A 74 -13.09 15.22 -1.73
N GLU A 75 -13.05 14.45 -0.64
CA GLU A 75 -12.34 14.82 0.57
C GLU A 75 -11.57 13.65 1.15
N VAL A 76 -10.39 13.96 1.69
CA VAL A 76 -9.59 13.06 2.55
C VAL A 76 -9.44 13.71 3.91
N TRP A 77 -9.94 13.06 4.93
CA TRP A 77 -9.83 13.48 6.31
C TRP A 77 -8.83 12.59 7.03
N ILE A 78 -7.85 13.19 7.69
CA ILE A 78 -6.85 12.49 8.50
C ILE A 78 -6.99 13.03 9.93
N ARG A 79 -7.27 12.14 10.88
CA ARG A 79 -7.51 12.53 12.29
C ARG A 79 -8.54 13.65 12.44
N GLY A 80 -9.61 13.63 11.64
CA GLY A 80 -10.69 14.62 11.67
C GLY A 80 -10.35 15.98 11.04
N LYS A 81 -9.17 16.14 10.44
CA LYS A 81 -8.79 17.33 9.66
C LYS A 81 -8.93 17.04 8.16
N ASN A 82 -9.66 17.87 7.43
CA ASN A 82 -9.75 17.77 5.97
C ASN A 82 -8.42 18.18 5.34
N PHE A 83 -7.70 17.23 4.78
CA PHE A 83 -6.33 17.41 4.29
C PHE A 83 -6.21 18.44 3.16
N ALA A 84 -7.28 18.65 2.38
CA ALA A 84 -7.29 19.66 1.32
C ALA A 84 -7.56 21.08 1.85
N ALA A 85 -8.25 21.21 3.01
CA ALA A 85 -8.71 22.48 3.55
C ALA A 85 -7.78 23.14 4.59
N ILE A 86 -6.79 22.39 5.11
CA ILE A 86 -5.83 22.87 6.10
C ILE A 86 -4.64 23.60 5.47
N SER A 87 -3.91 24.39 6.26
CA SER A 87 -2.70 25.10 5.83
C SER A 87 -1.56 24.15 5.46
N ASN A 88 -0.54 24.65 4.77
CA ASN A 88 0.64 23.84 4.43
C ASN A 88 1.38 23.40 5.69
N GLU A 89 1.48 24.26 6.70
CA GLU A 89 2.11 23.96 7.98
C GLU A 89 1.38 22.81 8.70
N GLU A 90 0.04 22.84 8.71
CA GLU A 90 -0.75 21.77 9.30
C GLU A 90 -0.65 20.46 8.49
N ARG A 91 -0.53 20.56 7.16
CA ARG A 91 -0.28 19.38 6.30
C ARG A 91 1.07 18.75 6.61
N ASP A 92 2.10 19.55 6.79
CA ASP A 92 3.44 19.07 7.12
C ASP A 92 3.48 18.44 8.52
N GLU A 93 2.78 19.01 9.50
CA GLU A 93 2.59 18.39 10.82
C GLU A 93 1.91 17.02 10.71
N ILE A 94 0.85 16.89 9.89
CA ILE A 94 0.20 15.59 9.67
C ILE A 94 1.16 14.63 8.97
N ARG A 95 1.91 15.07 7.97
CA ARG A 95 2.86 14.21 7.22
C ARG A 95 3.93 13.61 8.12
N THR A 96 4.42 14.32 9.15
CA THR A 96 5.37 13.74 10.11
C THR A 96 4.80 12.57 10.91
N ARG A 97 3.46 12.46 11.00
CA ARG A 97 2.74 11.35 11.65
C ARG A 97 2.38 10.21 10.70
N LEU A 98 2.76 10.33 9.41
CA LEU A 98 2.55 9.31 8.39
C LEU A 98 3.88 8.68 8.03
N GLY A 99 3.96 7.36 8.04
CA GLY A 99 5.09 6.61 7.50
C GLY A 99 4.72 6.00 6.16
N MET A 100 5.63 5.99 5.19
CA MET A 100 5.40 5.41 3.87
C MET A 100 6.55 4.49 3.46
N SER A 101 6.22 3.23 3.18
CA SER A 101 7.11 2.26 2.56
C SER A 101 6.68 2.03 1.10
N PHE A 102 7.46 2.53 0.16
CA PHE A 102 7.20 2.43 -1.28
C PHE A 102 7.55 1.04 -1.83
N GLN A 103 6.94 0.66 -2.93
CA GLN A 103 7.12 -0.64 -3.60
C GLN A 103 8.61 -1.00 -3.85
N GLY A 104 9.42 -0.06 -4.32
CA GLY A 104 10.86 -0.24 -4.53
C GLY A 104 11.74 0.01 -3.30
N GLY A 105 11.14 0.31 -2.13
CA GLY A 105 11.84 0.77 -0.94
C GLY A 105 12.23 2.25 -1.02
N ALA A 106 12.48 2.80 -2.19
CA ALA A 106 12.89 4.18 -2.46
C ALA A 106 14.06 4.65 -1.56
N LEU A 107 14.99 3.76 -1.21
CA LEU A 107 16.20 4.12 -0.47
C LEU A 107 17.15 4.92 -1.37
N PHE A 108 17.80 5.93 -0.80
CA PHE A 108 18.85 6.67 -1.47
C PHE A 108 20.08 5.77 -1.60
N GLY A 109 20.45 5.39 -2.81
CA GLY A 109 21.51 4.43 -3.07
C GLY A 109 22.92 4.93 -2.71
N SER A 110 23.11 6.25 -2.63
CA SER A 110 24.36 6.91 -2.20
C SER A 110 24.49 7.07 -0.69
N MET A 111 23.46 6.79 0.07
CA MET A 111 23.42 6.88 1.52
C MET A 111 23.44 5.48 2.12
N THR A 112 24.05 5.32 3.28
CA THR A 112 24.00 4.08 4.06
C THR A 112 22.57 3.79 4.54
N VAL A 113 22.33 2.60 5.06
CA VAL A 113 21.05 2.23 5.68
C VAL A 113 20.75 3.14 6.87
N GLY A 114 21.74 3.39 7.72
CA GLY A 114 21.61 4.30 8.86
C GLY A 114 21.27 5.73 8.43
N GLU A 115 21.97 6.28 7.43
CA GLU A 115 21.69 7.60 6.88
C GLU A 115 20.28 7.69 6.26
N ASN A 116 19.82 6.65 5.56
CA ASN A 116 18.45 6.58 5.04
C ASN A 116 17.40 6.66 6.16
N VAL A 117 17.63 5.96 7.28
CA VAL A 117 16.71 5.97 8.43
C VAL A 117 16.81 7.28 9.21
N ALA A 118 18.00 7.88 9.30
CA ALA A 118 18.23 9.16 9.97
C ALA A 118 17.58 10.34 9.24
N LEU A 119 17.44 10.25 7.91
CA LEU A 119 17.03 11.39 7.07
C LEU A 119 15.74 12.08 7.54
N PRO A 120 14.62 11.39 7.81
CA PRO A 120 13.42 12.05 8.31
C PRO A 120 13.62 12.76 9.65
N LEU A 121 14.45 12.20 10.54
CA LEU A 121 14.76 12.81 11.83
C LEU A 121 15.55 14.11 11.66
N LEU A 122 16.55 14.10 10.78
CA LEU A 122 17.40 15.27 10.50
C LEU A 122 16.61 16.40 9.83
N GLU A 123 15.67 16.07 8.94
CA GLU A 123 14.87 17.07 8.21
C GLU A 123 13.75 17.70 9.06
N HIS A 124 13.14 16.91 9.97
CA HIS A 124 11.93 17.33 10.68
C HIS A 124 12.13 17.58 12.17
N THR A 125 13.32 17.35 12.72
CA THR A 125 13.60 17.57 14.15
C THR A 125 14.90 18.35 14.37
N LYS A 126 15.09 18.80 15.61
CA LYS A 126 16.33 19.44 16.06
C LYS A 126 17.06 18.57 17.10
N LEU A 127 16.97 17.25 16.92
CA LEU A 127 17.63 16.31 17.82
C LEU A 127 19.14 16.36 17.70
N GLU A 128 19.82 16.16 18.82
CA GLU A 128 21.27 16.01 18.84
C GLU A 128 21.72 14.77 18.04
N PRO A 129 22.87 14.82 17.34
CA PRO A 129 23.35 13.71 16.51
C PRO A 129 23.39 12.37 17.24
N SER A 130 23.81 12.35 18.50
CA SER A 130 23.87 11.15 19.33
C SER A 130 22.48 10.54 19.59
N THR A 131 21.45 11.37 19.73
CA THR A 131 20.06 10.93 19.88
C THR A 131 19.55 10.33 18.57
N VAL A 132 19.83 10.98 17.43
CA VAL A 132 19.49 10.45 16.11
C VAL A 132 20.11 9.07 15.89
N GLU A 133 21.39 8.89 16.24
CA GLU A 133 22.09 7.60 16.13
C GLU A 133 21.41 6.49 16.95
N ILE A 134 21.03 6.80 18.19
CA ILE A 134 20.30 5.86 19.05
C ILE A 134 18.94 5.49 18.41
N MET A 135 18.18 6.48 17.94
CA MET A 135 16.89 6.26 17.28
C MET A 135 17.05 5.39 16.03
N VAL A 136 18.04 5.66 15.19
CA VAL A 136 18.34 4.84 14.00
C VAL A 136 18.56 3.38 14.37
N ARG A 137 19.41 3.12 15.37
CA ARG A 137 19.67 1.74 15.84
C ARG A 137 18.41 1.06 16.34
N LEU A 138 17.58 1.76 17.11
CA LEU A 138 16.29 1.23 17.59
C LEU A 138 15.35 0.89 16.42
N LYS A 139 15.26 1.76 15.38
CA LYS A 139 14.42 1.50 14.22
C LYS A 139 14.91 0.32 13.37
N LEU A 140 16.23 0.18 13.23
CA LEU A 140 16.84 -0.96 12.55
C LEU A 140 16.63 -2.26 13.34
N ASP A 141 16.73 -2.22 14.65
CA ASP A 141 16.44 -3.37 15.52
C ASP A 141 14.98 -3.83 15.38
N GLN A 142 14.01 -2.90 15.37
CA GLN A 142 12.58 -3.18 15.17
C GLN A 142 12.26 -3.94 13.90
N VAL A 143 13.09 -3.81 12.86
CA VAL A 143 12.91 -4.52 11.58
C VAL A 143 13.89 -5.68 11.38
N GLY A 144 14.69 -6.02 12.41
CA GLY A 144 15.67 -7.10 12.37
C GLY A 144 16.89 -6.81 11.47
N LEU A 145 17.34 -5.55 11.47
CA LEU A 145 18.52 -5.08 10.72
C LEU A 145 19.58 -4.44 11.64
N SER A 146 19.68 -4.89 12.90
CA SER A 146 20.76 -4.46 13.83
C SER A 146 22.13 -4.79 13.22
N GLY A 147 23.05 -3.82 13.25
CA GLY A 147 24.42 -3.98 12.73
C GLY A 147 24.56 -3.77 11.22
N PHE A 148 23.49 -3.33 10.53
CA PHE A 148 23.52 -2.99 9.10
C PHE A 148 23.54 -1.49 8.82
N GLU A 149 23.80 -0.65 9.85
CA GLU A 149 23.76 0.80 9.76
C GLU A 149 24.67 1.38 8.68
N ASP A 150 25.90 0.81 8.56
CA ASP A 150 26.96 1.31 7.68
C ASP A 150 26.90 0.68 6.26
N PHE A 151 25.96 -0.23 6.01
CA PHE A 151 25.82 -0.87 4.69
C PHE A 151 25.10 0.05 3.70
N LEU A 152 25.52 0.00 2.44
CA LEU A 152 24.78 0.65 1.34
C LEU A 152 23.58 -0.23 0.93
N PRO A 153 22.50 0.36 0.40
CA PRO A 153 21.37 -0.40 -0.13
C PRO A 153 21.76 -1.44 -1.18
N SER A 154 22.81 -1.20 -1.97
CA SER A 154 23.33 -2.14 -2.96
C SER A 154 23.89 -3.45 -2.37
N GLN A 155 24.27 -3.43 -1.10
CA GLN A 155 24.83 -4.58 -0.38
C GLN A 155 23.76 -5.43 0.31
N LEU A 156 22.50 -4.99 0.29
CA LEU A 156 21.37 -5.67 0.94
C LEU A 156 20.64 -6.59 -0.03
N SER A 157 20.07 -7.69 0.50
CA SER A 157 19.08 -8.51 -0.22
C SER A 157 17.79 -7.73 -0.46
N GLY A 158 16.92 -8.23 -1.36
CA GLY A 158 15.62 -7.60 -1.62
C GLY A 158 14.75 -7.44 -0.36
N GLY A 159 14.67 -8.49 0.47
CA GLY A 159 13.95 -8.44 1.74
C GLY A 159 14.55 -7.46 2.74
N MET A 160 15.89 -7.39 2.86
CA MET A 160 16.57 -6.42 3.73
C MET A 160 16.31 -4.98 3.27
N LYS A 161 16.31 -4.69 1.96
CA LYS A 161 15.94 -3.37 1.42
C LYS A 161 14.52 -2.97 1.81
N LYS A 162 13.57 -3.90 1.74
CA LYS A 162 12.19 -3.67 2.19
C LYS A 162 12.13 -3.36 3.68
N ARG A 163 12.82 -4.13 4.52
CA ARG A 163 12.91 -3.88 5.97
C ARG A 163 13.57 -2.52 6.29
N ALA A 164 14.63 -2.14 5.60
CA ALA A 164 15.27 -0.84 5.76
C ALA A 164 14.32 0.32 5.37
N ALA A 165 13.54 0.15 4.30
CA ALA A 165 12.50 1.12 3.93
C ALA A 165 11.41 1.25 4.99
N VAL A 166 11.03 0.14 5.64
CA VAL A 166 10.12 0.16 6.79
C VAL A 166 10.75 0.88 7.98
N ALA A 167 12.02 0.62 8.32
CA ALA A 167 12.72 1.34 9.39
C ALA A 167 12.73 2.84 9.16
N ARG A 168 13.00 3.30 7.92
CA ARG A 168 12.92 4.72 7.56
C ARG A 168 11.49 5.27 7.71
N ALA A 169 10.47 4.51 7.29
CA ALA A 169 9.07 4.92 7.46
C ALA A 169 8.66 5.03 8.93
N LEU A 170 9.31 4.28 9.83
CA LEU A 170 9.09 4.30 11.28
C LEU A 170 9.89 5.38 12.00
N ALA A 171 10.83 6.07 11.34
CA ALA A 171 11.80 6.97 11.99
C ALA A 171 11.15 8.03 12.88
N MET A 172 10.02 8.60 12.45
CA MET A 172 9.28 9.66 13.14
C MET A 172 8.18 9.13 14.08
N ASP A 173 8.17 7.85 14.43
CA ASP A 173 7.11 7.22 15.23
C ASP A 173 5.68 7.51 14.70
N PRO A 174 5.39 7.16 13.44
CA PRO A 174 4.13 7.54 12.80
C PRO A 174 2.93 6.83 13.45
N GLU A 175 1.76 7.49 13.43
CA GLU A 175 0.50 6.91 13.87
C GLU A 175 -0.14 6.04 12.78
N ILE A 176 0.15 6.35 11.51
CA ILE A 176 -0.38 5.66 10.34
C ILE A 176 0.79 5.23 9.45
N LEU A 177 0.85 3.95 9.13
CA LEU A 177 1.89 3.38 8.27
C LEU A 177 1.29 2.87 6.97
N PHE A 178 1.81 3.34 5.85
CA PHE A 178 1.39 2.96 4.52
C PHE A 178 2.41 2.05 3.87
N PHE A 179 1.92 1.01 3.21
CA PHE A 179 2.72 0.09 2.41
C PHE A 179 2.20 0.01 0.99
N ASP A 180 3.07 0.25 0.02
CA ASP A 180 2.79 0.04 -1.41
C ASP A 180 3.50 -1.23 -1.87
N GLU A 181 2.73 -2.32 -2.06
CA GLU A 181 3.22 -3.63 -2.52
C GLU A 181 4.45 -4.13 -1.72
N PRO A 182 4.34 -4.32 -0.38
CA PRO A 182 5.49 -4.60 0.48
C PRO A 182 6.22 -5.89 0.14
N SER A 183 5.50 -6.93 -0.31
CA SER A 183 6.03 -8.27 -0.62
C SER A 183 6.36 -8.45 -2.11
N ALA A 184 6.03 -7.47 -2.97
CA ALA A 184 6.22 -7.60 -4.42
C ALA A 184 7.68 -7.88 -4.80
N GLY A 185 7.88 -8.90 -5.63
CA GLY A 185 9.18 -9.31 -6.15
C GLY A 185 10.06 -10.08 -5.17
N LEU A 186 9.51 -10.51 -4.03
CA LEU A 186 10.18 -11.37 -3.06
C LEU A 186 9.74 -12.83 -3.25
N ASP A 187 10.59 -13.77 -2.83
CA ASP A 187 10.17 -15.15 -2.70
C ASP A 187 9.14 -15.32 -1.56
N PRO A 188 8.32 -16.40 -1.57
CA PRO A 188 7.24 -16.56 -0.61
C PRO A 188 7.67 -16.56 0.86
N ILE A 189 8.88 -17.06 1.17
CA ILE A 189 9.36 -17.13 2.56
C ILE A 189 9.73 -15.73 3.06
N ILE A 190 10.44 -14.96 2.24
CA ILE A 190 10.81 -13.58 2.57
C ILE A 190 9.55 -12.70 2.63
N ALA A 191 8.59 -12.89 1.71
CA ALA A 191 7.29 -12.20 1.73
C ALA A 191 6.55 -12.44 3.05
N ALA A 192 6.44 -13.70 3.49
CA ALA A 192 5.86 -14.04 4.80
C ALA A 192 6.59 -13.35 5.98
N GLY A 193 7.90 -13.15 5.87
CA GLY A 193 8.68 -12.40 6.86
C GLY A 193 8.34 -10.90 6.92
N ILE A 194 7.88 -10.31 5.80
CA ILE A 194 7.37 -8.93 5.78
C ILE A 194 5.95 -8.88 6.38
N ASP A 195 5.10 -9.84 6.04
CA ASP A 195 3.75 -9.94 6.63
C ASP A 195 3.81 -10.08 8.16
N GLN A 196 4.71 -10.92 8.65
CA GLN A 196 4.95 -11.08 10.09
C GLN A 196 5.43 -9.76 10.73
N LEU A 197 6.34 -9.03 10.08
CA LEU A 197 6.79 -7.72 10.56
C LEU A 197 5.61 -6.73 10.67
N ILE A 198 4.70 -6.69 9.69
CA ILE A 198 3.50 -5.84 9.72
C ILE A 198 2.63 -6.18 10.94
N LEU A 199 2.40 -7.47 11.20
CA LEU A 199 1.64 -7.92 12.37
C LEU A 199 2.30 -7.55 13.69
N GLU A 200 3.62 -7.68 13.79
CA GLU A 200 4.40 -7.32 14.98
C GLU A 200 4.35 -5.82 15.25
N LEU A 201 4.54 -4.99 14.22
CA LEU A 201 4.43 -3.53 14.32
C LEU A 201 3.03 -3.11 14.78
N LYS A 202 1.97 -3.67 14.19
CA LYS A 202 0.60 -3.42 14.61
C LYS A 202 0.39 -3.75 16.08
N LYS A 203 0.83 -4.94 16.52
CA LYS A 203 0.64 -5.42 17.88
C LYS A 203 1.44 -4.61 18.89
N ALA A 204 2.71 -4.27 18.57
CA ALA A 204 3.60 -3.59 19.50
C ALA A 204 3.24 -2.11 19.69
N PHE A 205 2.84 -1.43 18.60
CA PHE A 205 2.64 0.02 18.60
C PHE A 205 1.18 0.46 18.43
N HIS A 206 0.23 -0.48 18.29
CA HIS A 206 -1.18 -0.19 18.01
C HIS A 206 -1.39 0.72 16.80
N MET A 207 -0.51 0.59 15.81
CA MET A 207 -0.50 1.42 14.60
C MET A 207 -1.72 1.16 13.74
N THR A 208 -2.18 2.21 13.07
CA THR A 208 -3.10 2.08 11.93
C THR A 208 -2.28 1.79 10.68
N ILE A 209 -2.60 0.74 9.96
CA ILE A 209 -1.80 0.29 8.81
C ILE A 209 -2.67 0.21 7.56
N ILE A 210 -2.20 0.78 6.46
CA ILE A 210 -2.80 0.67 5.15
C ILE A 210 -1.83 -0.05 4.23
N VAL A 211 -2.27 -1.17 3.66
CA VAL A 211 -1.46 -1.96 2.72
C VAL A 211 -2.16 -2.00 1.37
N VAL A 212 -1.46 -1.58 0.33
CA VAL A 212 -1.88 -1.79 -1.05
C VAL A 212 -1.17 -3.04 -1.56
N THR A 213 -1.91 -4.02 -2.03
CA THR A 213 -1.33 -5.23 -2.63
C THR A 213 -2.29 -5.93 -3.58
N HIS A 214 -1.76 -6.80 -4.42
CA HIS A 214 -2.51 -7.77 -5.21
C HIS A 214 -2.30 -9.22 -4.71
N GLU A 215 -1.50 -9.40 -3.66
CA GLU A 215 -1.16 -10.68 -3.04
C GLU A 215 -2.25 -11.10 -2.05
N LEU A 216 -3.09 -12.07 -2.44
CA LEU A 216 -4.20 -12.53 -1.60
C LEU A 216 -3.74 -13.23 -0.32
N ALA A 217 -2.63 -13.98 -0.38
CA ALA A 217 -2.11 -14.71 0.77
C ALA A 217 -1.73 -13.73 1.90
N SER A 218 -0.95 -12.70 1.59
CA SER A 218 -0.60 -11.61 2.51
C SER A 218 -1.85 -10.88 3.02
N ALA A 219 -2.76 -10.52 2.10
CA ALA A 219 -3.99 -9.83 2.47
C ALA A 219 -4.82 -10.59 3.52
N TYR A 220 -5.01 -11.90 3.33
CA TYR A 220 -5.77 -12.74 4.27
C TYR A 220 -5.08 -12.86 5.64
N LEU A 221 -3.75 -12.79 5.67
CA LEU A 221 -2.98 -12.93 6.90
C LEU A 221 -2.99 -11.65 7.73
N ILE A 222 -2.82 -10.47 7.09
CA ILE A 222 -2.58 -9.22 7.81
C ILE A 222 -3.81 -8.34 7.99
N ALA A 223 -4.87 -8.50 7.17
CA ALA A 223 -6.02 -7.60 7.15
C ALA A 223 -6.99 -7.83 8.31
N ASP A 224 -7.46 -6.75 8.93
CA ASP A 224 -8.73 -6.74 9.69
C ASP A 224 -9.90 -6.55 8.73
N ARG A 225 -9.74 -5.60 7.78
CA ARG A 225 -10.72 -5.34 6.71
C ARG A 225 -10.01 -5.15 5.39
N MET A 226 -10.72 -5.45 4.33
CA MET A 226 -10.25 -5.33 2.95
C MET A 226 -11.18 -4.45 2.14
N VAL A 227 -10.62 -3.69 1.23
CA VAL A 227 -11.31 -2.93 0.17
C VAL A 227 -10.87 -3.49 -1.17
N LEU A 228 -11.79 -3.83 -2.05
CA LEU A 228 -11.50 -4.21 -3.43
C LEU A 228 -11.81 -3.05 -4.36
N ILE A 229 -10.78 -2.58 -5.08
CA ILE A 229 -10.90 -1.55 -6.11
C ILE A 229 -10.73 -2.21 -7.48
N ASN A 230 -11.63 -1.90 -8.40
CA ASN A 230 -11.53 -2.33 -9.78
C ASN A 230 -11.86 -1.18 -10.73
N LYS A 231 -10.93 -0.85 -11.62
CA LYS A 231 -11.08 0.22 -12.64
C LYS A 231 -11.56 1.55 -12.03
N GLY A 232 -11.01 1.94 -10.89
CA GLY A 232 -11.35 3.18 -10.19
C GLY A 232 -12.56 3.15 -9.27
N ASP A 233 -13.35 2.07 -9.29
CA ASP A 233 -14.53 1.90 -8.45
C ASP A 233 -14.23 1.08 -7.19
N LEU A 234 -14.83 1.45 -6.07
CA LEU A 234 -14.88 0.60 -4.88
C LEU A 234 -15.96 -0.47 -5.10
N ILE A 235 -15.55 -1.73 -5.22
CA ILE A 235 -16.43 -2.85 -5.52
C ILE A 235 -17.03 -3.47 -4.26
N ALA A 236 -16.21 -3.64 -3.23
CA ALA A 236 -16.63 -4.22 -1.96
C ALA A 236 -15.68 -3.81 -0.85
N MET A 237 -16.18 -3.83 0.38
CA MET A 237 -15.40 -3.65 1.61
C MET A 237 -16.00 -4.53 2.70
N GLY A 238 -15.14 -5.13 3.51
CA GLY A 238 -15.54 -5.97 4.65
C GLY A 238 -14.37 -6.62 5.35
N THR A 239 -14.65 -7.41 6.36
CA THR A 239 -13.68 -8.30 6.99
C THR A 239 -13.21 -9.38 6.00
N VAL A 240 -12.10 -10.06 6.33
CA VAL A 240 -11.60 -11.19 5.51
C VAL A 240 -12.72 -12.22 5.27
N GLN A 241 -13.48 -12.56 6.29
CA GLN A 241 -14.57 -13.55 6.21
C GLN A 241 -15.72 -13.09 5.30
N GLU A 242 -16.14 -11.82 5.41
CA GLU A 242 -17.18 -11.23 4.57
C GLU A 242 -16.75 -11.20 3.10
N MET A 243 -15.50 -10.83 2.84
CA MET A 243 -14.97 -10.83 1.48
C MET A 243 -14.86 -12.24 0.90
N GLN A 244 -14.37 -13.21 1.67
CA GLN A 244 -14.29 -14.61 1.25
C GLN A 244 -15.66 -15.26 0.99
N SER A 245 -16.69 -14.88 1.74
CA SER A 245 -18.06 -15.38 1.58
C SER A 245 -18.90 -14.59 0.57
N SER A 246 -18.36 -13.49 0.03
CA SER A 246 -19.06 -12.62 -0.91
C SER A 246 -19.48 -13.37 -2.16
N LYS A 247 -20.75 -13.17 -2.58
CA LYS A 247 -21.32 -13.68 -3.84
C LYS A 247 -21.22 -12.64 -4.98
N HIS A 248 -20.65 -11.47 -4.72
CA HIS A 248 -20.53 -10.41 -5.73
C HIS A 248 -19.62 -10.87 -6.88
N PRO A 249 -20.06 -10.85 -8.16
CA PRO A 249 -19.31 -11.43 -9.27
C PRO A 249 -17.88 -10.93 -9.41
N LYS A 250 -17.65 -9.60 -9.30
CA LYS A 250 -16.31 -9.00 -9.39
C LYS A 250 -15.42 -9.39 -8.21
N VAL A 251 -15.99 -9.58 -7.00
CA VAL A 251 -15.23 -10.06 -5.83
C VAL A 251 -14.78 -11.49 -6.08
N ARG A 252 -15.72 -12.37 -6.51
CA ARG A 252 -15.39 -13.77 -6.84
C ARG A 252 -14.36 -13.85 -7.94
N GLN A 253 -14.55 -13.09 -9.03
CA GLN A 253 -13.61 -13.04 -10.15
C GLN A 253 -12.18 -12.75 -9.66
N PHE A 254 -12.01 -11.74 -8.76
CA PHE A 254 -10.71 -11.36 -8.24
C PHE A 254 -10.14 -12.43 -7.28
N LEU A 255 -10.94 -12.90 -6.32
CA LEU A 255 -10.50 -13.87 -5.31
C LEU A 255 -10.22 -15.25 -5.91
N ASP A 256 -11.01 -15.69 -6.89
CA ASP A 256 -10.85 -16.97 -7.58
C ASP A 256 -9.85 -16.90 -8.75
N ARG A 257 -9.26 -15.71 -9.00
CA ARG A 257 -8.27 -15.46 -10.08
C ARG A 257 -8.82 -15.83 -11.47
N VAL A 258 -10.10 -15.52 -11.71
CA VAL A 258 -10.73 -15.78 -13.02
C VAL A 258 -10.34 -14.65 -13.99
N PRO A 259 -9.78 -14.97 -15.19
CA PRO A 259 -9.41 -13.98 -16.18
C PRO A 259 -10.61 -13.12 -16.62
N GLU A 260 -10.33 -11.85 -17.02
CA GLU A 260 -11.35 -11.02 -17.68
C GLU A 260 -11.71 -11.61 -19.05
N PRO A 261 -12.99 -11.55 -19.47
CA PRO A 261 -13.44 -12.12 -20.76
C PRO A 261 -12.66 -11.57 -21.99
N ALA A 262 -12.21 -10.32 -21.95
CA ALA A 262 -11.42 -9.74 -23.04
C ALA A 262 -10.05 -10.42 -23.19
N VAL A 263 -9.41 -10.82 -22.10
CA VAL A 263 -8.14 -11.56 -22.12
C VAL A 263 -8.36 -12.98 -22.64
N ALA A 264 -9.50 -13.60 -22.32
CA ALA A 264 -9.87 -14.90 -22.86
C ALA A 264 -10.05 -14.85 -24.39
N GLN A 265 -10.65 -13.79 -24.94
CA GLN A 265 -10.79 -13.61 -26.38
C GLN A 265 -9.43 -13.37 -27.10
N GLU A 266 -8.50 -12.67 -26.49
CA GLU A 266 -7.13 -12.52 -27.04
C GLU A 266 -6.36 -13.85 -27.04
N LEU A 267 -6.54 -14.68 -25.99
CA LEU A 267 -5.95 -16.01 -25.93
C LEU A 267 -6.54 -16.93 -26.97
N ASP A 268 -7.87 -16.91 -27.20
CA ASP A 268 -8.54 -17.65 -28.26
C ASP A 268 -8.02 -17.22 -29.66
N TYR A 269 -7.83 -15.90 -29.86
CA TYR A 269 -7.28 -15.37 -31.10
C TYR A 269 -5.82 -15.81 -31.33
N LEU A 270 -5.00 -15.81 -30.28
CA LEU A 270 -3.62 -16.31 -30.33
C LEU A 270 -3.57 -17.84 -30.59
N GLN A 271 -4.50 -18.62 -30.02
CA GLN A 271 -4.62 -20.05 -30.32
C GLN A 271 -5.01 -20.28 -31.78
N MET A 272 -5.96 -19.49 -32.32
CA MET A 272 -6.32 -19.56 -33.72
C MET A 272 -5.14 -19.19 -34.67
N LEU A 273 -4.23 -18.31 -34.25
CA LEU A 273 -3.03 -17.95 -35.02
C LEU A 273 -1.93 -19.00 -34.95
N THR A 274 -1.90 -19.78 -33.86
CA THR A 274 -0.86 -20.81 -33.62
C THR A 274 -1.28 -22.20 -34.10
N GLU A 275 -2.55 -22.43 -34.45
CA GLU A 275 -2.97 -23.69 -35.07
C GLU A 275 -2.36 -23.82 -36.48
N PRO A 276 -1.66 -24.91 -36.79
CA PRO A 276 -1.07 -25.13 -38.12
C PRO A 276 -2.18 -25.20 -39.17
N SER A 277 -1.92 -24.55 -40.31
CA SER A 277 -2.84 -24.34 -41.45
C SER A 277 -3.36 -25.61 -42.15
N SER A 278 -3.20 -26.78 -41.55
CA SER A 278 -3.58 -28.07 -42.15
C SER A 278 -5.10 -28.36 -42.16
N LYS A 279 -5.96 -27.49 -41.63
CA LYS A 279 -7.42 -27.67 -41.67
C LYS A 279 -8.17 -26.63 -42.53
N ARG A 280 -7.51 -25.83 -43.35
CA ARG A 280 -8.15 -24.82 -44.22
C ARG A 280 -8.30 -25.30 -45.68
N GLY A 281 -8.40 -26.57 -45.91
CA GLY A 281 -8.46 -27.06 -47.29
C GLY A 281 -9.35 -28.26 -47.51
N GLU A 282 -10.68 -28.14 -47.28
CA GLU A 282 -11.65 -29.03 -47.94
C GLU A 282 -13.05 -28.44 -47.78
N GLY A 283 -13.49 -27.69 -48.78
CA GLY A 283 -14.84 -27.13 -48.80
C GLY A 283 -15.11 -26.22 -49.97
N GLY A 284 -14.70 -26.58 -51.19
CA GLY A 284 -14.98 -25.76 -52.32
C GLY A 284 -14.73 -26.43 -53.65
N GLN A 285 -15.40 -27.51 -53.97
CA GLN A 285 -15.55 -27.97 -55.36
C GLN A 285 -17.01 -28.26 -55.68
N GLY A 286 -17.49 -27.47 -56.61
CA GLY A 286 -18.29 -27.93 -57.74
C GLY A 286 -19.79 -28.05 -57.54
N LYS A 287 -20.47 -27.11 -58.22
CA LYS A 287 -21.52 -27.54 -59.19
C LYS A 287 -21.81 -26.35 -60.09
N SER A 288 -21.14 -26.35 -61.23
CA SER A 288 -21.69 -25.75 -62.44
C SER A 288 -22.63 -26.74 -63.11
N ARG A 289 -23.85 -26.35 -63.20
CA ARG A 289 -24.70 -26.49 -64.42
C ARG A 289 -26.05 -25.85 -64.15
#